data_297a8d55192456cad0e456da7266c7d2
#
_entry.id   297a8d55192456cad0e456da7266c7d2
#
_cell.length_a   1.000
_cell.length_b   1.000
_cell.length_c   1.000
_cell.angle_alpha   90.00
_cell.angle_beta   90.00
_cell.angle_gamma   90.00
#
_symmetry.space_group_name_H-M   'P 1'
#
loop_
_entity.id
_entity.type
_entity.pdbx_description
1 polymer ?
#
loop_
_entity_poly.entity_id
_entity_poly.type
_entity_poly.pdbx_seq_one_letter_code
_entity_poly.pdbx_strand_id
1 'polypeptide(L)'
;MATVNADLTARETASLIAADKVDGTDVRNPQGESLGTIERVMLDKVSGKVAYAVMRFGGFLGVGADRHPIPWNLLRYDTGVGGYVLNLSSSQLQGAPRLDDDFDRGSFSDREWREPLYRHYGATPYWD
;
A
#
# COMPACT_ATOMS: atom_id res chain seq x y z
N MET A 1 -0.23 38.82 -5.80
CA MET A 1 -0.24 37.39 -6.05
C MET A 1 0.69 36.69 -5.06
N ALA A 2 0.20 35.66 -4.43
CA ALA A 2 1.04 34.91 -3.50
C ALA A 2 2.13 34.16 -4.26
N THR A 3 3.35 34.24 -3.76
CA THR A 3 4.46 33.46 -4.31
C THR A 3 4.55 32.13 -3.56
N VAL A 4 4.53 31.05 -4.30
CA VAL A 4 4.72 29.72 -3.71
C VAL A 4 6.22 29.50 -3.54
N ASN A 5 6.67 29.43 -2.30
CA ASN A 5 8.07 29.19 -1.98
C ASN A 5 8.40 27.70 -1.82
N ALA A 6 7.40 26.85 -1.99
CA ALA A 6 7.63 25.41 -1.90
C ALA A 6 8.42 24.93 -3.12
N ASP A 7 9.34 23.99 -2.88
CA ASP A 7 10.04 23.29 -3.95
C ASP A 7 9.07 22.27 -4.55
N LEU A 8 8.50 22.60 -5.71
CA LEU A 8 7.51 21.74 -6.36
C LEU A 8 8.13 20.47 -6.95
N THR A 9 9.47 20.34 -6.92
CA THR A 9 10.14 19.10 -7.30
C THR A 9 10.42 18.20 -6.11
N ALA A 10 10.14 18.65 -4.89
CA ALA A 10 10.32 17.84 -3.69
C ALA A 10 9.40 16.64 -3.72
N ARG A 11 9.93 15.47 -3.35
CA ARG A 11 9.18 14.23 -3.35
C ARG A 11 8.55 13.94 -2.01
N GLU A 12 8.88 14.73 -0.99
CA GLU A 12 8.32 14.58 0.34
C GLU A 12 8.37 15.91 1.09
N THR A 13 7.31 16.18 1.84
CA THR A 13 7.25 17.29 2.79
C THR A 13 6.92 16.71 4.17
N ALA A 14 6.61 17.57 5.14
CA ALA A 14 6.19 17.09 6.46
C ALA A 14 4.90 16.27 6.40
N SER A 15 4.00 16.58 5.46
CA SER A 15 2.68 15.94 5.38
C SER A 15 2.38 15.26 4.05
N LEU A 16 3.20 15.49 3.03
CA LEU A 16 2.96 14.96 1.69
C LEU A 16 4.14 14.13 1.21
N ILE A 17 3.80 13.10 0.44
CA ILE A 17 4.80 12.24 -0.17
C ILE A 17 4.42 11.99 -1.63
N ALA A 18 5.38 12.06 -2.52
CA ALA A 18 5.13 11.76 -3.93
C ALA A 18 4.76 10.30 -4.10
N ALA A 19 3.80 10.02 -4.98
CA ALA A 19 3.33 8.64 -5.21
C ALA A 19 4.47 7.71 -5.62
N ASP A 20 5.39 8.18 -6.44
CA ASP A 20 6.53 7.37 -6.87
C ASP A 20 7.59 7.18 -5.79
N LYS A 21 7.55 7.99 -4.73
CA LYS A 21 8.44 7.79 -3.57
C LYS A 21 7.85 6.77 -2.59
N VAL A 22 6.55 6.58 -2.59
CA VAL A 22 5.92 5.53 -1.79
C VAL A 22 6.43 4.16 -2.22
N ASP A 23 6.67 3.99 -3.52
CA ASP A 23 7.23 2.76 -4.06
C ASP A 23 8.61 2.51 -3.45
N GLY A 24 8.82 1.28 -2.98
CA GLY A 24 10.07 0.89 -2.33
C GLY A 24 10.14 1.22 -0.84
N THR A 25 9.11 1.86 -0.27
CA THR A 25 9.09 2.20 1.15
C THR A 25 8.86 0.94 1.99
N ASP A 26 9.60 0.84 3.10
CA ASP A 26 9.47 -0.30 4.01
C ASP A 26 8.12 -0.30 4.73
N VAL A 27 7.63 -1.52 4.98
CA VAL A 27 6.46 -1.74 5.81
C VAL A 27 6.88 -2.62 7.00
N ARG A 28 6.58 -2.14 8.21
CA ARG A 28 6.90 -2.86 9.44
C ARG A 28 5.64 -2.99 10.28
N ASN A 29 5.64 -3.98 11.18
CA ASN A 29 4.57 -4.05 12.17
C ASN A 29 4.92 -3.20 13.40
N PRO A 30 3.98 -3.03 14.36
CA PRO A 30 4.26 -2.21 15.54
C PRO A 30 5.41 -2.72 16.40
N GLN A 31 5.78 -3.99 16.29
CA GLN A 31 6.89 -4.58 17.01
C GLN A 31 8.24 -4.36 16.31
N GLY A 32 8.23 -3.67 15.17
CA GLY A 32 9.43 -3.38 14.41
C GLY A 32 9.85 -4.47 13.43
N GLU A 33 9.08 -5.54 13.30
CA GLU A 33 9.35 -6.61 12.35
C GLU A 33 9.11 -6.11 10.93
N SER A 34 10.06 -6.34 10.04
CA SER A 34 9.90 -6.00 8.62
C SER A 34 8.91 -6.93 7.96
N LEU A 35 7.85 -6.37 7.38
CA LEU A 35 6.83 -7.14 6.67
C LEU A 35 7.07 -7.16 5.17
N GLY A 36 7.74 -6.16 4.63
CA GLY A 36 8.00 -6.09 3.22
C GLY A 36 8.20 -4.67 2.73
N THR A 37 7.97 -4.46 1.44
CA THR A 37 8.08 -3.14 0.83
C THR A 37 6.86 -2.88 -0.05
N ILE A 38 6.52 -1.61 -0.21
CA ILE A 38 5.45 -1.21 -1.12
C ILE A 38 6.00 -1.22 -2.54
N GLU A 39 5.37 -1.98 -3.42
CA GLU A 39 5.73 -2.03 -4.82
C GLU A 39 5.08 -0.90 -5.61
N ARG A 40 3.80 -0.62 -5.33
CA ARG A 40 3.05 0.45 -5.98
C ARG A 40 1.78 0.75 -5.19
N VAL A 41 1.18 1.90 -5.48
CA VAL A 41 -0.16 2.23 -5.02
C VAL A 41 -1.11 2.29 -6.21
N MET A 42 -2.36 1.90 -5.98
CA MET A 42 -3.40 1.93 -7.00
C MET A 42 -4.39 3.02 -6.65
N LEU A 43 -4.57 3.94 -7.58
CA LEU A 43 -5.46 5.09 -7.41
C LEU A 43 -6.77 4.86 -8.12
N ASP A 44 -7.86 5.26 -7.47
CA ASP A 44 -9.14 5.37 -8.16
C ASP A 44 -9.05 6.53 -9.15
N LYS A 45 -9.31 6.25 -10.42
CA LYS A 45 -9.12 7.24 -11.50
C LYS A 45 -10.03 8.45 -11.36
N VAL A 46 -11.20 8.26 -10.80
CA VAL A 46 -12.23 9.30 -10.73
C VAL A 46 -12.08 10.13 -9.47
N SER A 47 -11.99 9.47 -8.31
CA SER A 47 -11.93 10.18 -7.03
C SER A 47 -10.53 10.67 -6.68
N GLY A 48 -9.50 10.06 -7.22
CA GLY A 48 -8.11 10.31 -6.84
C GLY A 48 -7.72 9.67 -5.52
N LYS A 49 -8.61 8.92 -4.90
CA LYS A 49 -8.30 8.24 -3.63
C LYS A 49 -7.41 7.03 -3.88
N VAL A 50 -6.54 6.74 -2.90
CA VAL A 50 -5.75 5.51 -2.94
C VAL A 50 -6.66 4.35 -2.59
N ALA A 51 -6.78 3.40 -3.51
CA ALA A 51 -7.61 2.22 -3.32
C ALA A 51 -6.89 1.18 -2.45
N TYR A 52 -5.65 0.87 -2.82
CA TYR A 52 -4.84 -0.07 -2.05
C TYR A 52 -3.37 0.11 -2.43
N ALA A 53 -2.50 -0.42 -1.57
CA ALA A 53 -1.08 -0.56 -1.88
C ALA A 53 -0.81 -2.02 -2.23
N VAL A 54 0.12 -2.25 -3.16
CA VAL A 54 0.64 -3.59 -3.44
C VAL A 54 1.92 -3.74 -2.63
N MET A 55 1.91 -4.67 -1.68
CA MET A 55 3.06 -4.94 -0.83
C MET A 55 3.71 -6.25 -1.23
N ARG A 56 5.02 -6.23 -1.40
CA ARG A 56 5.82 -7.45 -1.61
C ARG A 56 6.22 -7.98 -0.25
N PHE A 57 5.92 -9.26 -0.02
CA PHE A 57 6.16 -9.93 1.25
C PHE A 57 6.87 -11.26 0.98
N GLY A 58 7.93 -11.53 1.74
CA GLY A 58 8.68 -12.76 1.63
C GLY A 58 9.61 -12.78 0.40
N GLY A 59 10.06 -13.98 0.03
CA GLY A 59 10.98 -14.15 -1.06
C GLY A 59 12.42 -13.80 -0.68
N PHE A 60 13.34 -14.18 -1.55
CA PHE A 60 14.76 -13.88 -1.38
C PHE A 60 15.26 -13.20 -2.66
N LEU A 61 15.85 -12.03 -2.51
CA LEU A 61 16.31 -11.21 -3.64
C LEU A 61 15.20 -10.92 -4.66
N GLY A 62 13.95 -10.80 -4.17
CA GLY A 62 12.81 -10.55 -5.03
C GLY A 62 12.26 -11.76 -5.75
N VAL A 63 12.87 -12.93 -5.59
CA VAL A 63 12.41 -14.18 -6.19
C VAL A 63 11.49 -14.90 -5.22
N GLY A 64 10.29 -15.28 -5.67
CA GLY A 64 9.33 -15.98 -4.85
C GLY A 64 8.58 -15.09 -3.87
N ALA A 65 8.70 -13.77 -4.00
CA ALA A 65 7.94 -12.86 -3.16
C ALA A 65 6.46 -12.90 -3.52
N ASP A 66 5.61 -12.92 -2.50
CA ASP A 66 4.17 -12.78 -2.68
C ASP A 66 3.80 -11.31 -2.73
N ARG A 67 2.77 -10.99 -3.51
CA ARG A 67 2.21 -9.65 -3.58
C ARG A 67 0.85 -9.65 -2.93
N HIS A 68 0.67 -8.73 -2.00
CA HIS A 68 -0.58 -8.60 -1.26
C HIS A 68 -1.16 -7.21 -1.48
N PRO A 69 -2.44 -7.13 -1.91
CA PRO A 69 -3.13 -5.84 -1.91
C PRO A 69 -3.49 -5.51 -0.45
N ILE A 70 -3.11 -4.33 0.00
CA ILE A 70 -3.37 -3.87 1.36
C ILE A 70 -4.23 -2.61 1.28
N PRO A 71 -5.43 -2.59 1.90
CA PRO A 71 -6.21 -1.37 1.96
C PRO A 71 -5.37 -0.21 2.48
N TRP A 72 -5.40 0.92 1.78
CA TRP A 72 -4.52 2.03 2.10
C TRP A 72 -4.71 2.53 3.53
N ASN A 73 -5.94 2.54 4.03
CA ASN A 73 -6.24 3.08 5.36
C ASN A 73 -5.73 2.20 6.52
N LEU A 74 -5.20 1.02 6.22
CA LEU A 74 -4.52 0.20 7.23
C LEU A 74 -3.05 0.56 7.40
N LEU A 75 -2.48 1.30 6.46
CA LEU A 75 -1.09 1.72 6.50
C LEU A 75 -1.00 3.09 7.17
N ARG A 76 -0.12 3.20 8.15
CA ARG A 76 0.12 4.44 8.86
C ARG A 76 1.58 4.84 8.67
N TYR A 77 1.82 6.03 8.13
CA TYR A 77 3.18 6.51 7.94
C TYR A 77 3.78 6.92 9.29
N ASP A 78 4.98 6.44 9.56
CA ASP A 78 5.73 6.80 10.77
C ASP A 78 6.94 7.63 10.36
N THR A 79 6.91 8.91 10.68
CA THR A 79 7.98 9.84 10.33
C THR A 79 9.28 9.53 11.04
N GLY A 80 9.20 8.86 12.20
CA GLY A 80 10.40 8.50 12.96
C GLY A 80 11.23 7.43 12.29
N VAL A 81 10.58 6.52 11.55
CA VAL A 81 11.29 5.44 10.84
C VAL A 81 11.31 5.63 9.33
N GLY A 82 10.56 6.60 8.81
CA GLY A 82 10.52 6.88 7.37
C GLY A 82 9.82 5.79 6.56
N GLY A 83 8.83 5.12 7.13
CA GLY A 83 8.11 4.06 6.46
C GLY A 83 6.71 3.87 7.01
N TYR A 84 6.03 2.83 6.54
CA TYR A 84 4.67 2.55 6.95
C TYR A 84 4.61 1.47 8.00
N VAL A 85 3.64 1.59 8.90
CA VAL A 85 3.35 0.60 9.94
C VAL A 85 2.02 -0.06 9.60
N LEU A 86 2.02 -1.39 9.60
CA LEU A 86 0.86 -2.24 9.34
C LEU A 86 0.70 -3.18 10.53
N ASN A 87 -0.44 -3.13 11.19
CA ASN A 87 -0.68 -3.93 12.41
C ASN A 87 -1.08 -5.36 12.06
N LEU A 88 -0.16 -6.08 11.45
CA LEU A 88 -0.31 -7.51 11.14
C LEU A 88 0.99 -8.23 11.46
N SER A 89 0.88 -9.52 11.74
CA SER A 89 2.05 -10.38 11.85
C SER A 89 2.40 -11.01 10.51
N SER A 90 3.61 -11.54 10.38
CA SER A 90 4.00 -12.31 9.20
C SER A 90 3.08 -13.49 8.97
N SER A 91 2.63 -14.15 10.05
CA SER A 91 1.69 -15.28 9.94
C SER A 91 0.35 -14.87 9.34
N GLN A 92 -0.15 -13.71 9.75
CA GLN A 92 -1.40 -13.18 9.21
C GLN A 92 -1.27 -12.85 7.72
N LEU A 93 -0.12 -12.33 7.30
CA LEU A 93 0.13 -12.03 5.89
C LEU A 93 0.23 -13.28 5.04
N GLN A 94 0.77 -14.37 5.57
CA GLN A 94 0.86 -15.62 4.84
C GLN A 94 -0.50 -16.15 4.42
N GLY A 95 -1.53 -15.90 5.21
CA GLY A 95 -2.90 -16.30 4.91
C GLY A 95 -3.75 -15.24 4.24
N ALA A 96 -3.17 -14.07 3.94
CA ALA A 96 -3.90 -12.94 3.39
C ALA A 96 -4.12 -13.08 1.87
N PRO A 97 -5.11 -12.36 1.31
CA PRO A 97 -5.31 -12.35 -0.13
C PRO A 97 -4.06 -11.93 -0.89
N ARG A 98 -3.83 -12.54 -2.04
CA ARG A 98 -2.69 -12.27 -2.91
C ARG A 98 -3.15 -11.79 -4.27
N LEU A 99 -2.27 -11.06 -4.95
CA LEU A 99 -2.48 -10.75 -6.36
C LEU A 99 -2.00 -11.93 -7.20
N ASP A 100 -2.84 -12.34 -8.15
CA ASP A 100 -2.48 -13.36 -9.13
C ASP A 100 -2.43 -12.76 -10.53
N ASP A 101 -2.08 -13.59 -11.52
CA ASP A 101 -1.94 -13.13 -12.90
C ASP A 101 -3.26 -12.58 -13.46
N ASP A 102 -4.39 -13.18 -13.10
CA ASP A 102 -5.69 -12.72 -13.57
C ASP A 102 -6.01 -11.34 -13.03
N PHE A 103 -5.66 -11.08 -11.78
CA PHE A 103 -5.82 -9.76 -11.19
C PHE A 103 -4.94 -8.73 -11.91
N ASP A 104 -3.67 -9.07 -12.15
CA ASP A 104 -2.72 -8.18 -12.82
C ASP A 104 -3.18 -7.83 -14.24
N ARG A 105 -3.90 -8.71 -14.90
CA ARG A 105 -4.44 -8.47 -16.25
C ARG A 105 -5.73 -7.68 -16.22
N GLY A 106 -6.26 -7.35 -15.05
CA GLY A 106 -7.52 -6.64 -14.93
C GLY A 106 -8.72 -7.47 -15.31
N SER A 107 -8.64 -8.79 -15.09
CA SER A 107 -9.72 -9.72 -15.48
C SER A 107 -10.93 -9.65 -14.54
N PHE A 108 -10.77 -9.02 -13.38
CA PHE A 108 -11.82 -8.90 -12.38
C PHE A 108 -12.43 -7.50 -12.42
N SER A 109 -13.73 -7.42 -12.16
CA SER A 109 -14.37 -6.13 -11.92
C SER A 109 -13.90 -5.59 -10.57
N ASP A 110 -14.03 -4.29 -10.37
CA ASP A 110 -13.66 -3.66 -9.09
C ASP A 110 -14.42 -4.30 -7.93
N ARG A 111 -15.69 -4.63 -8.14
CA ARG A 111 -16.52 -5.24 -7.12
C ARG A 111 -15.99 -6.62 -6.72
N GLU A 112 -15.50 -7.39 -7.68
CA GLU A 112 -15.04 -8.77 -7.43
C GLU A 112 -13.80 -8.81 -6.54
N TRP A 113 -12.91 -7.81 -6.64
CA TRP A 113 -11.69 -7.81 -5.84
C TRP A 113 -11.83 -7.01 -4.55
N ARG A 114 -12.48 -5.85 -4.61
CA ARG A 114 -12.44 -4.92 -3.48
C ARG A 114 -13.30 -5.34 -2.31
N GLU A 115 -14.48 -5.87 -2.55
CA GLU A 115 -15.37 -6.27 -1.46
C GLU A 115 -14.77 -7.39 -0.62
N PRO A 116 -14.29 -8.51 -1.21
CA PRO A 116 -13.67 -9.57 -0.42
C PRO A 116 -12.40 -9.09 0.30
N LEU A 117 -11.59 -8.25 -0.35
CA LEU A 117 -10.37 -7.72 0.24
C LEU A 117 -10.66 -6.90 1.49
N TYR A 118 -11.56 -5.93 1.37
CA TYR A 118 -11.89 -5.05 2.48
C TYR A 118 -12.60 -5.80 3.60
N ARG A 119 -13.40 -6.79 3.26
CA ARG A 119 -14.04 -7.66 4.25
C ARG A 119 -13.02 -8.49 5.02
N HIS A 120 -12.03 -9.03 4.32
CA HIS A 120 -10.98 -9.82 4.97
C HIS A 120 -10.26 -9.02 6.05
N TYR A 121 -9.93 -7.77 5.76
CA TYR A 121 -9.21 -6.90 6.69
C TYR A 121 -10.13 -6.14 7.65
N GLY A 122 -11.43 -6.16 7.44
CA GLY A 122 -12.36 -5.34 8.21
C GLY A 122 -12.11 -3.86 8.01
N ALA A 123 -11.61 -3.48 6.84
CA ALA A 123 -11.24 -2.11 6.54
C ALA A 123 -12.43 -1.29 6.03
N THR A 124 -12.40 0.01 6.29
CA THR A 124 -13.41 0.93 5.79
C THR A 124 -13.28 1.09 4.29
N PRO A 125 -14.36 0.86 3.51
CA PRO A 125 -14.29 1.00 2.07
C PRO A 125 -13.90 2.41 1.62
N TYR A 126 -12.99 2.51 0.64
CA TYR A 126 -12.60 3.80 0.09
C TYR A 126 -13.64 4.35 -0.88
N TRP A 127 -14.51 3.47 -1.39
CA TRP A 127 -15.51 3.83 -2.41
C TRP A 127 -16.81 4.36 -1.83
N ASP A 128 -16.96 4.35 -0.53
CA ASP A 128 -18.14 4.89 0.15
C ASP A 128 -18.02 6.40 0.40
#